data_4f3005f6de04ccd7f7a2ecb1422a22b5
#
_entry.id   4f3005f6de04ccd7f7a2ecb1422a22b5
#
_cell.length_a   1.000
_cell.length_b   1.000
_cell.length_c   1.000
_cell.angle_alpha   90.00
_cell.angle_beta   90.00
_cell.angle_gamma   90.00
#
_symmetry.space_group_name_H-M   'P 1'
#
loop_
_entity.id
_entity.type
_entity.pdbx_description
1 polymer ?
#
loop_
_entity_poly.entity_id
_entity_poly.type
_entity_poly.pdbx_seq_one_letter_code
_entity_poly.pdbx_strand_id
1 'polypeptide(L)'
;DRTSRGLGDVYKRQALCVMNHIINNNINLPFDLAVYDYLGEELNDWGTSCIGSRGIGGVLNQEILSRKNISGLVLSEEIDKIGGNTKLLNNPLPITKNILACLELHIEQGKILEDRKIDIGVVRSIPSISRFSVTVKGQAGHSGTILMNQRSDALVTASEIISFVNKSAIKLSQKSNQHFVATIGKINVHPNSAAIIPGLVEMTIDLRATSKNSRQEFLNILEKKIAFLNDTSSCNVNIKDIAFAPFVEMNKDLIQQFK
;
A
#
# COMPACT_ATOMS: atom_id res chain seq x y z
N ASP A 1 -0.21 -14.24 -10.86
CA ASP A 1 1.19 -14.20 -10.46
C ASP A 1 1.54 -15.40 -9.57
N ARG A 2 2.36 -16.32 -10.12
CA ARG A 2 2.77 -17.54 -9.40
C ARG A 2 3.78 -17.26 -8.26
N THR A 3 4.39 -16.09 -8.22
CA THR A 3 5.40 -15.74 -7.23
C THR A 3 4.80 -15.28 -5.90
N SER A 4 3.61 -14.67 -5.90
CA SER A 4 2.94 -14.22 -4.67
C SER A 4 2.17 -15.34 -3.96
N ARG A 5 1.69 -16.35 -4.69
CA ARG A 5 0.90 -17.45 -4.09
C ARG A 5 1.71 -18.44 -3.27
N GLY A 6 3.01 -18.60 -3.55
CA GLY A 6 3.88 -19.51 -2.80
C GLY A 6 4.42 -18.92 -1.48
N LEU A 7 4.50 -17.62 -1.36
CA LEU A 7 5.07 -16.95 -0.18
C LEU A 7 4.08 -16.92 1.01
N GLY A 8 2.79 -16.73 0.75
CA GLY A 8 1.76 -16.75 1.79
C GLY A 8 1.67 -18.07 2.57
N ASP A 9 1.93 -19.20 1.92
CA ASP A 9 1.92 -20.52 2.57
C ASP A 9 3.08 -20.71 3.56
N VAL A 10 4.21 -20.04 3.35
CA VAL A 10 5.38 -20.15 4.25
C VAL A 10 5.07 -19.52 5.61
N TYR A 11 4.45 -18.35 5.65
CA TYR A 11 4.14 -17.65 6.91
C TYR A 11 3.11 -18.39 7.76
N LYS A 12 2.07 -18.91 7.12
CA LYS A 12 1.04 -19.71 7.79
C LYS A 12 1.63 -20.94 8.46
N ARG A 13 2.56 -21.60 7.78
CA ARG A 13 3.24 -22.79 8.30
C ARG A 13 4.17 -22.49 9.48
N GLN A 14 4.82 -21.33 9.51
CA GLN A 14 5.77 -20.97 10.57
C GLN A 14 5.08 -20.90 11.95
N ALA A 15 3.95 -20.18 12.05
CA ALA A 15 3.20 -20.11 13.31
C ALA A 15 2.70 -21.47 13.78
N LEU A 16 2.23 -22.31 12.86
CA LEU A 16 1.83 -23.69 13.15
C LEU A 16 3.03 -24.57 13.57
N CYS A 17 4.21 -24.39 12.95
CA CYS A 17 5.43 -25.11 13.37
C CYS A 17 5.84 -24.75 14.80
N VAL A 18 5.77 -23.47 15.17
CA VAL A 18 6.05 -23.03 16.55
C VAL A 18 5.06 -23.67 17.53
N MET A 19 3.77 -23.64 17.23
CA MET A 19 2.75 -24.28 18.07
C MET A 19 2.99 -25.79 18.21
N ASN A 20 3.25 -26.48 17.11
CA ASN A 20 3.56 -27.92 17.12
C ASN A 20 4.84 -28.23 17.92
N HIS A 21 5.86 -27.39 17.83
CA HIS A 21 7.07 -27.53 18.61
C HIS A 21 6.80 -27.44 20.12
N ILE A 22 6.00 -26.46 20.54
CA ILE A 22 5.60 -26.27 21.94
C ILE A 22 4.83 -27.49 22.44
N ILE A 23 3.84 -27.98 21.69
CA ILE A 23 3.01 -29.13 22.05
C ILE A 23 3.86 -30.41 22.13
N ASN A 24 4.65 -30.71 21.10
CA ASN A 24 5.43 -31.94 20.99
C ASN A 24 6.54 -32.05 22.05
N ASN A 25 7.04 -30.92 22.53
CA ASN A 25 8.07 -30.88 23.57
C ASN A 25 7.49 -30.60 24.96
N ASN A 26 6.18 -30.61 25.14
CA ASN A 26 5.49 -30.32 26.39
C ASN A 26 5.99 -29.04 27.09
N ILE A 27 6.24 -27.98 26.27
CA ILE A 27 6.71 -26.70 26.80
C ILE A 27 5.53 -26.02 27.50
N ASN A 28 5.66 -25.81 28.82
CA ASN A 28 4.65 -25.12 29.60
C ASN A 28 4.85 -23.60 29.52
N LEU A 29 3.86 -22.89 29.00
CA LEU A 29 3.85 -21.43 28.90
C LEU A 29 2.99 -20.84 30.02
N PRO A 30 3.37 -19.71 30.63
CA PRO A 30 2.57 -19.00 31.63
C PRO A 30 1.39 -18.23 31.04
N PHE A 31 1.10 -18.38 29.75
CA PHE A 31 0.04 -17.72 29.00
C PHE A 31 -0.47 -18.64 27.89
N ASP A 32 -1.66 -18.33 27.38
CA ASP A 32 -2.23 -19.01 26.22
C ASP A 32 -1.58 -18.51 24.94
N LEU A 33 -1.31 -19.44 24.01
CA LEU A 33 -0.84 -19.13 22.66
C LEU A 33 -1.97 -19.32 21.65
N ALA A 34 -2.27 -18.28 20.87
CA ALA A 34 -3.23 -18.34 19.78
C ALA A 34 -2.54 -18.02 18.45
N VAL A 35 -2.84 -18.81 17.42
CA VAL A 35 -2.40 -18.55 16.04
C VAL A 35 -3.58 -18.01 15.24
N TYR A 36 -3.39 -16.86 14.62
CA TYR A 36 -4.39 -16.22 13.76
C TYR A 36 -3.91 -16.25 12.31
N ASP A 37 -4.72 -16.80 11.42
CA ASP A 37 -4.56 -16.69 9.97
C ASP A 37 -5.56 -15.66 9.44
N TYR A 38 -5.08 -14.48 9.07
CA TYR A 38 -5.91 -13.41 8.55
C TYR A 38 -6.14 -13.58 7.05
N LEU A 39 -7.37 -13.90 6.67
CA LEU A 39 -7.76 -14.01 5.26
C LEU A 39 -7.82 -12.64 4.58
N GLY A 40 -7.43 -12.60 3.29
CA GLY A 40 -7.51 -11.39 2.47
C GLY A 40 -6.58 -10.27 2.94
N GLU A 41 -5.34 -10.60 3.33
CA GLU A 41 -4.33 -9.63 3.76
C GLU A 41 -3.89 -8.75 2.60
N GLU A 42 -3.62 -9.32 1.43
CA GLU A 42 -3.17 -8.62 0.22
C GLU A 42 -4.27 -7.74 -0.40
N LEU A 43 -3.84 -6.78 -1.22
CA LEU A 43 -4.76 -5.98 -2.02
C LEU A 43 -5.52 -6.88 -3.00
N ASN A 44 -6.85 -6.79 -2.97
CA ASN A 44 -7.75 -7.64 -3.74
C ASN A 44 -8.59 -6.86 -4.75
N ASP A 45 -9.41 -7.57 -5.52
CA ASP A 45 -10.24 -7.02 -6.59
C ASP A 45 -11.32 -6.04 -6.11
N TRP A 46 -11.64 -5.99 -4.81
CA TRP A 46 -12.52 -4.98 -4.21
C TRP A 46 -11.77 -3.69 -3.82
N GLY A 47 -10.47 -3.59 -4.15
CA GLY A 47 -9.67 -2.40 -3.86
C GLY A 47 -9.39 -2.19 -2.37
N THR A 48 -9.39 -3.27 -1.59
CA THR A 48 -9.05 -3.24 -0.16
C THR A 48 -8.04 -4.34 0.17
N SER A 49 -7.40 -4.23 1.33
CA SER A 49 -6.45 -5.20 1.89
C SER A 49 -6.77 -5.45 3.35
N CYS A 50 -6.13 -6.44 3.96
CA CYS A 50 -6.23 -6.73 5.39
C CYS A 50 -7.67 -7.00 5.86
N ILE A 51 -8.47 -7.71 5.06
CA ILE A 51 -9.90 -7.93 5.34
C ILE A 51 -10.10 -8.56 6.72
N GLY A 52 -9.40 -9.68 7.00
CA GLY A 52 -9.54 -10.42 8.25
C GLY A 52 -9.18 -9.57 9.48
N SER A 53 -8.02 -8.92 9.47
CA SER A 53 -7.56 -8.08 10.58
C SER A 53 -8.40 -6.82 10.76
N ARG A 54 -8.88 -6.21 9.66
CA ARG A 54 -9.84 -5.10 9.71
C ARG A 54 -11.19 -5.51 10.31
N GLY A 55 -11.64 -6.74 9.99
CA GLY A 55 -12.85 -7.30 10.56
C GLY A 55 -12.77 -7.43 12.08
N ILE A 56 -11.70 -8.06 12.58
CA ILE A 56 -11.44 -8.18 14.02
C ILE A 56 -11.26 -6.81 14.68
N GLY A 57 -10.56 -5.89 14.03
CA GLY A 57 -10.30 -4.53 14.53
C GLY A 57 -11.53 -3.60 14.46
N GLY A 58 -12.66 -4.04 13.92
CA GLY A 58 -13.89 -3.24 13.81
C GLY A 58 -13.80 -2.06 12.84
N VAL A 59 -12.84 -2.09 11.90
CA VAL A 59 -12.63 -1.03 10.91
C VAL A 59 -13.04 -1.43 9.48
N LEU A 60 -13.64 -2.60 9.32
CA LEU A 60 -14.23 -3.04 8.05
C LEU A 60 -15.67 -2.52 7.97
N ASN A 61 -15.81 -1.27 7.52
CA ASN A 61 -17.06 -0.55 7.51
C ASN A 61 -17.99 -0.95 6.34
N GLN A 62 -19.23 -0.47 6.36
CA GLN A 62 -20.25 -0.78 5.35
C GLN A 62 -19.87 -0.27 3.95
N GLU A 63 -19.14 0.83 3.82
CA GLU A 63 -18.63 1.33 2.54
C GLU A 63 -17.72 0.30 1.87
N ILE A 64 -16.80 -0.28 2.64
CA ILE A 64 -15.87 -1.32 2.14
C ILE A 64 -16.65 -2.61 1.83
N LEU A 65 -17.54 -3.02 2.72
CA LEU A 65 -18.33 -4.26 2.58
C LEU A 65 -19.27 -4.25 1.36
N SER A 66 -19.74 -3.08 0.94
CA SER A 66 -20.62 -2.91 -0.23
C SER A 66 -19.87 -2.80 -1.55
N ARG A 67 -18.55 -2.79 -1.56
CA ARG A 67 -17.75 -2.69 -2.79
C ARG A 67 -17.97 -3.88 -3.70
N LYS A 68 -17.97 -3.59 -4.99
CA LYS A 68 -18.07 -4.61 -6.05
C LYS A 68 -16.73 -4.75 -6.75
N ASN A 69 -16.36 -5.97 -7.08
CA ASN A 69 -15.23 -6.24 -7.95
C ASN A 69 -15.61 -6.05 -9.43
N ILE A 70 -14.66 -6.29 -10.34
CA ILE A 70 -14.87 -6.17 -11.79
C ILE A 70 -15.96 -7.11 -12.32
N SER A 71 -16.22 -8.21 -11.64
CA SER A 71 -17.28 -9.18 -11.98
C SER A 71 -18.63 -8.85 -11.33
N GLY A 72 -18.73 -7.71 -10.61
CA GLY A 72 -19.95 -7.27 -9.95
C GLY A 72 -20.24 -7.94 -8.61
N LEU A 73 -19.35 -8.82 -8.10
CA LEU A 73 -19.52 -9.53 -6.83
C LEU A 73 -19.32 -8.57 -5.66
N VAL A 74 -20.20 -8.63 -4.67
CA VAL A 74 -20.17 -7.80 -3.47
C VAL A 74 -19.27 -8.42 -2.41
N LEU A 75 -18.37 -7.64 -1.79
CA LEU A 75 -17.39 -8.15 -0.82
C LEU A 75 -18.06 -8.86 0.36
N SER A 76 -19.11 -8.29 0.95
CA SER A 76 -19.82 -8.89 2.09
C SER A 76 -20.41 -10.27 1.75
N GLU A 77 -20.98 -10.43 0.56
CA GLU A 77 -21.55 -11.70 0.12
C GLU A 77 -20.45 -12.78 -0.08
N GLU A 78 -19.31 -12.38 -0.61
CA GLU A 78 -18.18 -13.30 -0.80
C GLU A 78 -17.52 -13.69 0.53
N ILE A 79 -17.45 -12.78 1.51
CA ILE A 79 -17.01 -13.11 2.88
C ILE A 79 -17.94 -14.14 3.50
N ASP A 80 -19.26 -13.96 3.40
CA ASP A 80 -20.24 -14.88 3.99
C ASP A 80 -20.22 -16.25 3.28
N LYS A 81 -19.99 -16.29 1.96
CA LYS A 81 -19.85 -17.53 1.19
C LYS A 81 -18.69 -18.42 1.65
N ILE A 82 -17.56 -17.83 2.03
CA ILE A 82 -16.39 -18.59 2.49
C ILE A 82 -16.46 -18.96 3.98
N GLY A 83 -17.60 -18.75 4.62
CA GLY A 83 -17.84 -19.08 6.01
C GLY A 83 -17.64 -17.93 7.01
N GLY A 84 -17.42 -16.71 6.51
CA GLY A 84 -17.45 -15.51 7.35
C GLY A 84 -18.88 -15.18 7.83
N ASN A 85 -18.96 -14.18 8.71
CA ASN A 85 -20.25 -13.65 9.17
C ASN A 85 -20.17 -12.14 9.28
N THR A 86 -20.57 -11.45 8.22
CA THR A 86 -20.47 -9.98 8.15
C THR A 86 -21.40 -9.26 9.12
N LYS A 87 -22.44 -9.93 9.63
CA LYS A 87 -23.35 -9.38 10.66
C LYS A 87 -22.66 -9.19 12.02
N LEU A 88 -21.64 -9.99 12.31
CA LEU A 88 -20.86 -9.88 13.54
C LEU A 88 -19.86 -8.70 13.52
N LEU A 89 -19.56 -8.16 12.36
CA LEU A 89 -18.58 -7.06 12.20
C LEU A 89 -19.04 -5.73 12.85
N ASN A 90 -20.35 -5.60 13.12
CA ASN A 90 -20.90 -4.47 13.88
C ASN A 90 -20.58 -4.55 15.38
N ASN A 91 -20.17 -5.72 15.87
CA ASN A 91 -19.72 -5.95 17.24
C ASN A 91 -18.30 -6.54 17.16
N PRO A 92 -17.28 -5.71 16.92
CA PRO A 92 -15.91 -6.21 16.85
C PRO A 92 -15.61 -6.95 18.14
N LEU A 93 -14.98 -8.12 18.00
CA LEU A 93 -14.47 -8.84 19.16
C LEU A 93 -13.60 -7.84 19.92
N PRO A 94 -13.85 -7.63 21.22
CA PRO A 94 -12.94 -6.81 21.99
C PRO A 94 -11.58 -7.45 21.87
N ILE A 95 -10.66 -6.81 21.14
CA ILE A 95 -9.23 -7.14 21.23
C ILE A 95 -8.88 -6.85 22.66
N THR A 96 -8.90 -7.92 23.43
CA THR A 96 -9.16 -7.84 24.85
C THR A 96 -7.93 -7.34 25.58
N LYS A 97 -8.16 -6.73 26.73
CA LYS A 97 -7.18 -6.36 27.75
C LYS A 97 -6.21 -7.49 28.15
N ASN A 98 -6.42 -8.70 27.63
CA ASN A 98 -5.68 -9.92 27.99
C ASN A 98 -4.62 -10.32 26.93
N ILE A 99 -4.48 -9.61 25.80
CA ILE A 99 -3.41 -9.88 24.85
C ILE A 99 -2.11 -9.28 25.37
N LEU A 100 -1.15 -10.14 25.69
CA LEU A 100 0.17 -9.74 26.16
C LEU A 100 1.03 -9.21 25.01
N ALA A 101 1.03 -9.91 23.89
CA ALA A 101 1.79 -9.55 22.68
C ALA A 101 1.15 -10.14 21.42
N CYS A 102 1.39 -9.51 20.29
CA CYS A 102 1.15 -10.06 18.97
C CYS A 102 2.49 -10.07 18.22
N LEU A 103 2.88 -11.22 17.70
CA LEU A 103 4.13 -11.43 16.99
C LEU A 103 3.83 -11.94 15.58
N GLU A 104 4.58 -11.45 14.61
CA GLU A 104 4.51 -11.89 13.23
C GLU A 104 5.94 -12.11 12.70
N LEU A 105 6.19 -13.30 12.16
CA LEU A 105 7.41 -13.59 11.43
C LEU A 105 7.14 -13.36 9.94
N HIS A 106 7.92 -12.48 9.32
CA HIS A 106 7.74 -12.07 7.93
C HIS A 106 9.07 -12.08 7.19
N ILE A 107 9.06 -12.36 5.89
CA ILE A 107 10.26 -12.16 5.06
C ILE A 107 10.54 -10.67 4.91
N GLU A 108 11.78 -10.30 4.63
CA GLU A 108 12.18 -8.89 4.49
C GLU A 108 11.51 -8.21 3.27
N GLN A 109 11.22 -8.96 2.22
CA GLN A 109 10.80 -8.43 0.89
C GLN A 109 11.82 -7.43 0.30
N GLY A 110 13.08 -7.55 0.70
CA GLY A 110 14.21 -6.72 0.33
C GLY A 110 15.50 -7.52 0.41
N LYS A 111 16.65 -6.84 0.36
CA LYS A 111 17.98 -7.47 0.36
C LYS A 111 18.89 -6.97 1.49
N ILE A 112 18.40 -6.14 2.40
CA ILE A 112 19.27 -5.48 3.40
C ILE A 112 19.81 -6.49 4.40
N LEU A 113 18.99 -7.44 4.87
CA LEU A 113 19.42 -8.47 5.80
C LEU A 113 20.36 -9.47 5.09
N GLU A 114 20.02 -9.90 3.88
CA GLU A 114 20.85 -10.77 3.06
C GLU A 114 22.23 -10.16 2.79
N ASP A 115 22.27 -8.92 2.30
CA ASP A 115 23.51 -8.19 2.01
C ASP A 115 24.38 -8.00 3.27
N ARG A 116 23.76 -7.88 4.42
CA ARG A 116 24.45 -7.74 5.72
C ARG A 116 24.74 -9.07 6.41
N LYS A 117 24.28 -10.20 5.85
CA LYS A 117 24.37 -11.55 6.43
C LYS A 117 23.76 -11.61 7.83
N ILE A 118 22.58 -11.02 7.99
CA ILE A 118 21.80 -11.01 9.23
C ILE A 118 20.60 -11.92 9.02
N ASP A 119 20.45 -12.95 9.86
CA ASP A 119 19.39 -13.95 9.73
C ASP A 119 18.02 -13.39 10.12
N ILE A 120 17.96 -12.53 11.15
CA ILE A 120 16.71 -12.00 11.72
C ILE A 120 16.85 -10.50 11.95
N GLY A 121 15.89 -9.72 11.43
CA GLY A 121 15.75 -8.30 11.69
C GLY A 121 14.52 -7.99 12.51
N VAL A 122 14.67 -7.29 13.63
CA VAL A 122 13.53 -6.85 14.45
C VAL A 122 12.94 -5.58 13.87
N VAL A 123 11.68 -5.65 13.42
CA VAL A 123 10.94 -4.51 12.85
C VAL A 123 10.65 -3.49 13.95
N ARG A 124 11.04 -2.23 13.71
CA ARG A 124 10.81 -1.12 14.64
C ARG A 124 9.57 -0.31 14.33
N SER A 125 9.16 -0.31 13.06
CA SER A 125 8.01 0.47 12.62
C SER A 125 7.48 -0.01 11.27
N ILE A 126 6.21 0.23 11.03
CA ILE A 126 5.57 0.10 9.72
C ILE A 126 5.37 1.50 9.14
N PRO A 127 5.84 1.78 7.93
CA PRO A 127 5.69 3.10 7.32
C PRO A 127 4.23 3.45 7.07
N SER A 128 3.92 4.74 7.08
CA SER A 128 2.64 5.22 6.57
C SER A 128 2.54 4.91 5.08
N ILE A 129 1.35 4.58 4.61
CA ILE A 129 1.05 4.39 3.19
C ILE A 129 0.10 5.50 2.76
N SER A 130 0.44 6.22 1.70
CA SER A 130 -0.44 7.20 1.08
C SER A 130 -0.53 6.92 -0.41
N ARG A 131 -1.74 6.81 -0.94
CA ARG A 131 -1.96 6.64 -2.37
C ARG A 131 -2.74 7.80 -2.94
N PHE A 132 -2.28 8.28 -4.07
CA PHE A 132 -2.88 9.41 -4.77
C PHE A 132 -3.19 9.02 -6.21
N SER A 133 -4.37 9.38 -6.68
CA SER A 133 -4.69 9.40 -8.11
C SER A 133 -4.26 10.74 -8.69
N VAL A 134 -3.50 10.72 -9.75
CA VAL A 134 -3.15 11.93 -10.53
C VAL A 134 -3.77 11.79 -11.90
N THR A 135 -4.54 12.80 -12.29
CA THR A 135 -5.18 12.89 -13.61
C THR A 135 -4.61 14.10 -14.33
N VAL A 136 -4.08 13.87 -15.52
CA VAL A 136 -3.60 14.94 -16.44
C VAL A 136 -4.54 15.00 -17.62
N LYS A 137 -5.20 16.14 -17.81
CA LYS A 137 -6.12 16.39 -18.92
C LYS A 137 -5.47 17.37 -19.89
N GLY A 138 -5.27 16.93 -21.11
CA GLY A 138 -4.85 17.72 -22.26
C GLY A 138 -5.89 17.67 -23.37
N GLN A 139 -5.45 17.72 -24.61
CA GLN A 139 -6.31 17.65 -25.78
C GLN A 139 -5.78 16.61 -26.78
N ALA A 140 -6.59 15.60 -27.04
CA ALA A 140 -6.27 14.61 -28.06
C ALA A 140 -6.30 15.24 -29.48
N GLY A 141 -5.38 14.77 -30.34
CA GLY A 141 -5.33 15.28 -31.71
C GLY A 141 -4.36 14.48 -32.58
N HIS A 142 -4.35 14.76 -33.88
CA HIS A 142 -3.52 14.03 -34.82
C HIS A 142 -2.03 14.39 -34.65
N SER A 143 -1.18 13.39 -34.41
CA SER A 143 0.24 13.59 -34.10
C SER A 143 1.06 14.18 -35.26
N GLY A 144 0.64 14.01 -36.50
CA GLY A 144 1.37 14.50 -37.69
C GLY A 144 0.95 15.90 -38.18
N THR A 145 -0.22 16.42 -37.75
CA THR A 145 -0.76 17.68 -38.29
C THR A 145 -0.82 18.83 -37.29
N ILE A 146 -0.95 18.54 -36.00
CA ILE A 146 -0.95 19.58 -34.95
C ILE A 146 0.49 19.99 -34.65
N LEU A 147 0.78 21.29 -34.82
CA LEU A 147 2.11 21.86 -34.59
C LEU A 147 2.53 21.71 -33.13
N MET A 148 3.84 21.59 -32.87
CA MET A 148 4.37 21.34 -31.52
C MET A 148 3.95 22.39 -30.49
N ASN A 149 3.89 23.67 -30.87
CA ASN A 149 3.51 24.77 -29.99
C ASN A 149 1.99 24.94 -29.79
N GLN A 150 1.18 24.08 -30.41
CA GLN A 150 -0.29 24.08 -30.31
C GLN A 150 -0.81 22.85 -29.52
N ARG A 151 0.10 22.00 -28.99
CA ARG A 151 -0.26 20.76 -28.36
C ARG A 151 -0.54 20.93 -26.86
N SER A 152 -1.58 20.24 -26.40
CA SER A 152 -1.85 20.00 -24.98
C SER A 152 -1.65 18.51 -24.72
N ASP A 153 -0.38 18.06 -24.73
CA ASP A 153 -0.02 16.66 -24.64
C ASP A 153 0.00 16.22 -23.17
N ALA A 154 -1.02 15.45 -22.78
CA ALA A 154 -1.16 14.96 -21.41
C ALA A 154 -0.03 14.00 -20.99
N LEU A 155 0.55 13.25 -21.94
CA LEU A 155 1.62 12.29 -21.62
C LEU A 155 2.95 13.00 -21.38
N VAL A 156 3.25 14.06 -22.12
CA VAL A 156 4.44 14.90 -21.89
C VAL A 156 4.35 15.53 -20.49
N THR A 157 3.23 16.13 -20.12
CA THR A 157 3.02 16.71 -18.78
C THR A 157 3.08 15.64 -17.70
N ALA A 158 2.51 14.45 -17.91
CA ALA A 158 2.60 13.33 -16.99
C ALA A 158 4.04 12.84 -16.78
N SER A 159 4.86 12.82 -17.84
CA SER A 159 6.27 12.44 -17.77
C SER A 159 7.10 13.34 -16.85
N GLU A 160 6.78 14.64 -16.81
CA GLU A 160 7.40 15.59 -15.90
C GLU A 160 7.05 15.27 -14.43
N ILE A 161 5.80 14.88 -14.15
CA ILE A 161 5.37 14.47 -12.82
C ILE A 161 6.09 13.17 -12.40
N ILE A 162 6.17 12.18 -13.30
CA ILE A 162 6.87 10.92 -13.06
C ILE A 162 8.34 11.17 -12.69
N SER A 163 9.03 11.96 -13.51
CA SER A 163 10.44 12.34 -13.28
C SER A 163 10.60 13.12 -11.96
N PHE A 164 9.68 14.04 -11.67
CA PHE A 164 9.70 14.83 -10.44
C PHE A 164 9.50 13.97 -9.20
N VAL A 165 8.52 13.07 -9.19
CA VAL A 165 8.25 12.14 -8.07
C VAL A 165 9.48 11.30 -7.78
N ASN A 166 10.08 10.68 -8.80
CA ASN A 166 11.28 9.86 -8.64
C ASN A 166 12.46 10.66 -8.07
N LYS A 167 12.79 11.82 -8.66
CA LYS A 167 13.91 12.66 -8.20
C LYS A 167 13.70 13.17 -6.78
N SER A 168 12.48 13.55 -6.43
CA SER A 168 12.13 14.02 -5.10
C SER A 168 12.22 12.91 -4.06
N ALA A 169 11.76 11.71 -4.40
CA ALA A 169 11.86 10.54 -3.53
C ALA A 169 13.33 10.17 -3.24
N ILE A 170 14.19 10.15 -4.26
CA ILE A 170 15.64 9.92 -4.08
C ILE A 170 16.22 10.98 -3.14
N LYS A 171 15.93 12.26 -3.36
CA LYS A 171 16.45 13.35 -2.52
C LYS A 171 15.99 13.23 -1.07
N LEU A 172 14.72 12.91 -0.83
CA LEU A 172 14.19 12.77 0.52
C LEU A 172 14.70 11.49 1.22
N SER A 173 14.87 10.39 0.51
CA SER A 173 15.44 9.16 1.07
C SER A 173 16.90 9.33 1.53
N GLN A 174 17.66 10.20 0.86
CA GLN A 174 19.05 10.51 1.23
C GLN A 174 19.18 11.52 2.38
N LYS A 175 18.18 12.39 2.57
CA LYS A 175 18.21 13.48 3.55
C LYS A 175 18.05 12.99 5.00
N SER A 176 17.43 11.84 5.20
CA SER A 176 17.13 11.31 6.53
C SER A 176 17.49 9.84 6.64
N ASN A 177 17.91 9.38 7.83
CA ASN A 177 18.05 7.95 8.13
C ASN A 177 16.69 7.22 8.24
N GLN A 178 15.64 7.78 7.65
CA GLN A 178 14.28 7.29 7.71
C GLN A 178 13.89 6.69 6.36
N HIS A 179 13.13 5.63 6.41
CA HIS A 179 12.63 5.01 5.18
C HIS A 179 11.64 5.95 4.48
N PHE A 180 11.91 6.25 3.22
CA PHE A 180 11.06 7.06 2.35
C PHE A 180 11.15 6.53 0.93
N VAL A 181 10.01 6.16 0.35
CA VAL A 181 9.90 5.74 -1.06
C VAL A 181 8.63 6.30 -1.68
N ALA A 182 8.67 6.64 -2.97
CA ALA A 182 7.50 7.02 -3.74
C ALA A 182 7.62 6.42 -5.15
N THR A 183 6.54 5.80 -5.61
CA THR A 183 6.52 5.08 -6.89
C THR A 183 5.25 5.40 -7.66
N ILE A 184 5.36 5.59 -8.97
CA ILE A 184 4.21 5.56 -9.87
C ILE A 184 4.18 4.19 -10.52
N GLY A 185 3.35 3.29 -9.96
CA GLY A 185 3.26 1.89 -10.37
C GLY A 185 2.13 1.60 -11.38
N LYS A 186 1.23 2.57 -11.60
CA LYS A 186 0.11 2.44 -12.54
C LYS A 186 0.01 3.69 -13.38
N ILE A 187 -0.09 3.51 -14.70
CA ILE A 187 -0.35 4.57 -15.67
C ILE A 187 -1.31 4.06 -16.76
N ASN A 188 -2.33 4.85 -17.07
CA ASN A 188 -3.23 4.64 -18.19
C ASN A 188 -3.16 5.87 -19.08
N VAL A 189 -3.03 5.65 -20.38
CA VAL A 189 -2.93 6.70 -21.41
C VAL A 189 -4.11 6.55 -22.35
N HIS A 190 -4.79 7.64 -22.68
CA HIS A 190 -5.92 7.65 -23.59
C HIS A 190 -5.71 8.67 -24.73
N PRO A 191 -5.94 8.22 -25.97
CA PRO A 191 -6.44 6.92 -26.43
C PRO A 191 -5.35 5.85 -26.58
N ASN A 192 -4.09 6.09 -26.20
CA ASN A 192 -2.97 5.15 -26.31
C ASN A 192 -2.74 4.63 -27.73
N SER A 193 -2.62 5.54 -28.67
CA SER A 193 -2.43 5.28 -30.11
C SER A 193 -1.23 6.06 -30.62
N ALA A 194 -0.37 5.43 -31.40
CA ALA A 194 0.86 6.01 -31.93
C ALA A 194 0.64 7.28 -32.82
N ALA A 195 -0.51 7.38 -33.45
CA ALA A 195 -0.84 8.51 -34.33
C ALA A 195 -1.66 9.62 -33.68
N ILE A 196 -1.90 9.54 -32.38
CA ILE A 196 -2.76 10.48 -31.64
C ILE A 196 -2.01 11.04 -30.44
N ILE A 197 -2.03 12.37 -30.28
CA ILE A 197 -1.56 13.07 -29.10
C ILE A 197 -2.46 12.66 -27.93
N PRO A 198 -1.91 12.15 -26.81
CA PRO A 198 -2.73 11.76 -25.66
C PRO A 198 -3.47 12.94 -25.02
N GLY A 199 -4.80 12.79 -24.87
CA GLY A 199 -5.64 13.81 -24.25
C GLY A 199 -5.89 13.57 -22.76
N LEU A 200 -5.63 12.35 -22.25
CA LEU A 200 -5.83 12.01 -20.85
C LEU A 200 -4.77 11.01 -20.40
N VAL A 201 -4.19 11.28 -19.22
CA VAL A 201 -3.34 10.32 -18.51
C VAL A 201 -3.82 10.21 -17.07
N GLU A 202 -3.99 8.98 -16.61
CA GLU A 202 -4.31 8.64 -15.23
C GLU A 202 -3.19 7.80 -14.64
N MET A 203 -2.69 8.17 -13.47
CA MET A 203 -1.61 7.46 -12.78
C MET A 203 -1.83 7.43 -11.28
N THR A 204 -1.15 6.49 -10.62
CA THR A 204 -1.23 6.33 -9.17
C THR A 204 0.15 6.46 -8.55
N ILE A 205 0.28 7.33 -7.56
CA ILE A 205 1.46 7.45 -6.69
C ILE A 205 1.23 6.61 -5.44
N ASP A 206 2.13 5.66 -5.14
CA ASP A 206 2.25 4.98 -3.83
C ASP A 206 3.43 5.61 -3.09
N LEU A 207 3.16 6.22 -1.96
CA LEU A 207 4.11 6.89 -1.08
C LEU A 207 4.18 6.15 0.26
N ARG A 208 5.38 5.79 0.70
CA ARG A 208 5.61 5.19 2.01
C ARG A 208 6.68 5.94 2.78
N ALA A 209 6.40 6.29 4.02
CA ALA A 209 7.30 7.08 4.86
C ALA A 209 7.19 6.69 6.34
N THR A 210 8.34 6.58 7.01
CA THR A 210 8.40 6.38 8.47
C THR A 210 8.43 7.70 9.24
N SER A 211 8.32 8.84 8.56
CA SER A 211 8.27 10.18 9.15
C SER A 211 7.10 10.99 8.61
N LYS A 212 6.32 11.57 9.51
CA LYS A 212 5.26 12.53 9.16
C LYS A 212 5.84 13.76 8.46
N ASN A 213 7.00 14.23 8.89
CA ASN A 213 7.65 15.42 8.32
C ASN A 213 8.10 15.18 6.88
N SER A 214 8.76 14.04 6.59
CA SER A 214 9.21 13.70 5.24
C SER A 214 8.01 13.51 4.29
N ARG A 215 6.93 12.88 4.78
CA ARG A 215 5.67 12.78 4.04
C ARG A 215 5.11 14.16 3.70
N GLN A 216 5.00 15.05 4.68
CA GLN A 216 4.45 16.39 4.47
C GLN A 216 5.35 17.24 3.55
N GLU A 217 6.67 17.15 3.70
CA GLU A 217 7.62 17.81 2.80
C GLU A 217 7.40 17.39 1.35
N PHE A 218 7.25 16.07 1.12
CA PHE A 218 6.97 15.55 -0.23
C PHE A 218 5.65 16.08 -0.79
N LEU A 219 4.59 16.07 -0.01
CA LEU A 219 3.28 16.58 -0.47
C LEU A 219 3.36 18.07 -0.83
N ASN A 220 4.00 18.88 0.00
CA ASN A 220 4.15 20.30 -0.24
C ASN A 220 4.92 20.60 -1.55
N ILE A 221 5.99 19.84 -1.85
CA ILE A 221 6.74 20.03 -3.10
C ILE A 221 5.98 19.47 -4.31
N LEU A 222 5.19 18.41 -4.14
CA LEU A 222 4.35 17.86 -5.20
C LEU A 222 3.21 18.82 -5.57
N GLU A 223 2.53 19.40 -4.58
CA GLU A 223 1.49 20.42 -4.79
C GLU A 223 2.05 21.64 -5.53
N LYS A 224 3.22 22.13 -5.16
CA LYS A 224 3.90 23.24 -5.86
C LYS A 224 4.24 22.87 -7.32
N LYS A 225 4.70 21.61 -7.57
CA LYS A 225 4.97 21.17 -8.94
C LYS A 225 3.68 21.08 -9.77
N ILE A 226 2.58 20.61 -9.19
CA ILE A 226 1.27 20.55 -9.85
C ILE A 226 0.76 21.96 -10.16
N ALA A 227 0.82 22.89 -9.21
CA ALA A 227 0.46 24.28 -9.43
C ALA A 227 1.28 24.90 -10.58
N PHE A 228 2.60 24.72 -10.55
CA PHE A 228 3.48 25.17 -11.64
C PHE A 228 3.10 24.60 -13.00
N LEU A 229 2.77 23.30 -13.06
CA LEU A 229 2.35 22.69 -14.33
C LEU A 229 0.99 23.20 -14.82
N ASN A 230 0.07 23.47 -13.93
CA ASN A 230 -1.22 24.07 -14.26
C ASN A 230 -1.07 25.50 -14.82
N ASP A 231 -0.06 26.24 -14.36
CA ASP A 231 0.20 27.60 -14.82
C ASP A 231 1.01 27.66 -16.12
N THR A 232 1.87 26.67 -16.37
CA THR A 232 2.87 26.73 -17.45
C THR A 232 2.61 25.76 -18.60
N SER A 233 1.86 24.66 -18.37
CA SER A 233 1.47 23.72 -19.41
C SER A 233 0.07 24.02 -19.91
N SER A 234 -0.23 23.57 -21.13
CA SER A 234 -1.59 23.64 -21.71
C SER A 234 -2.50 22.51 -21.15
N CYS A 235 -2.06 21.77 -20.13
CA CYS A 235 -2.80 20.68 -19.53
C CYS A 235 -3.32 21.05 -18.14
N ASN A 236 -4.37 20.38 -17.68
CA ASN A 236 -4.88 20.49 -16.33
C ASN A 236 -4.51 19.24 -15.52
N VAL A 237 -3.81 19.44 -14.40
CA VAL A 237 -3.37 18.38 -13.48
C VAL A 237 -4.20 18.42 -12.21
N ASN A 238 -4.81 17.29 -11.86
CA ASN A 238 -5.56 17.11 -10.61
C ASN A 238 -4.99 15.94 -9.82
N ILE A 239 -4.94 16.08 -8.49
CA ILE A 239 -4.54 15.04 -7.54
C ILE A 239 -5.66 14.78 -6.53
N LYS A 240 -5.90 13.51 -6.20
CA LYS A 240 -6.87 13.08 -5.19
C LYS A 240 -6.27 12.01 -4.30
N ASP A 241 -6.56 12.09 -3.01
CA ASP A 241 -6.28 11.00 -2.07
C ASP A 241 -7.15 9.77 -2.42
N ILE A 242 -6.51 8.58 -2.48
CA ILE A 242 -7.20 7.31 -2.67
C ILE A 242 -7.22 6.52 -1.37
N ALA A 243 -6.09 6.46 -0.67
CA ALA A 243 -5.95 5.69 0.55
C ALA A 243 -4.87 6.28 1.46
N PHE A 244 -5.08 6.13 2.75
CA PHE A 244 -4.11 6.47 3.78
C PHE A 244 -4.13 5.41 4.89
N ALA A 245 -2.92 4.91 5.26
CA ALA A 245 -2.68 4.15 6.48
C ALA A 245 -1.61 4.89 7.30
N PRO A 246 -1.82 5.10 8.61
CA PRO A 246 -0.88 5.83 9.43
C PRO A 246 0.40 5.04 9.65
N PHE A 247 1.46 5.73 10.00
CA PHE A 247 2.69 5.16 10.54
C PHE A 247 2.41 4.48 11.89
N VAL A 248 3.02 3.31 12.10
CA VAL A 248 2.90 2.54 13.35
C VAL A 248 4.29 2.25 13.89
N GLU A 249 4.53 2.61 15.15
CA GLU A 249 5.71 2.15 15.90
C GLU A 249 5.43 0.84 16.61
N MET A 250 6.39 -0.08 16.56
CA MET A 250 6.32 -1.32 17.34
C MET A 250 6.61 -1.05 18.82
N ASN A 251 6.14 -1.95 19.68
CA ASN A 251 6.36 -1.85 21.11
C ASN A 251 7.86 -1.91 21.44
N LYS A 252 8.37 -0.91 22.15
CA LYS A 252 9.81 -0.74 22.44
C LYS A 252 10.34 -1.83 23.37
N ASP A 253 9.53 -2.29 24.31
CA ASP A 253 9.93 -3.32 25.27
C ASP A 253 10.07 -4.68 24.58
N LEU A 254 9.12 -5.02 23.69
CA LEU A 254 9.23 -6.21 22.84
C LEU A 254 10.45 -6.14 21.92
N ILE A 255 10.70 -5.00 21.25
CA ILE A 255 11.90 -4.83 20.43
C ILE A 255 13.17 -5.10 21.23
N GLN A 256 13.22 -4.64 22.47
CA GLN A 256 14.40 -4.83 23.33
C GLN A 256 14.60 -6.29 23.74
N GLN A 257 13.51 -7.04 23.93
CA GLN A 257 13.58 -8.47 24.25
C GLN A 257 14.08 -9.34 23.09
N PHE A 258 13.91 -8.88 21.83
CA PHE A 258 14.35 -9.60 20.64
C PHE A 258 15.76 -9.19 20.14
N LYS A 259 16.45 -8.28 20.81
CA LYS A 259 17.83 -7.90 20.51
C LYS A 259 18.85 -8.79 21.25
#